data_49598fcc7261e26392d5e2ef38db7ff0
#
_entry.id   49598fcc7261e26392d5e2ef38db7ff0
#
_cell.length_a   1.000
_cell.length_b   1.000
_cell.length_c   1.000
_cell.angle_alpha   90.00
_cell.angle_beta   90.00
_cell.angle_gamma   90.00
#
_symmetry.space_group_name_H-M   'P 1'
#
loop_
_entity.id
_entity.type
_entity.pdbx_description
1 polymer ?
#
loop_
_entity_poly.entity_id
_entity_poly.type
_entity_poly.pdbx_seq_one_letter_code
_entity_poly.pdbx_strand_id
1 'polypeptide(L)'
;DHFMDRRISKDLDVEVFGLSMQELESVLQKFGKVHAAGKSFGVLKLKTPTAEYDFSLPRREQKTGKGHRGFKIITDPAMSFKEAASRRDFTVNSMGYDLLENTLLDPFEGIEDIKHKKLRHVGPAFAEDPLRVFRAMQFSARLEFKISAQTAKFCRKLDLSELPRERIFEEFRKLILKAKRPSIGLSASKQLGVLNYFPELKALIGVPQDPKWHPEGDVWTHTLMVLDEAARLRTGIEKKDMVLMFGALCHDFGKPLSTKFLRGRWRSPSHDTDGIAPTLHFLQRLTDDRDLIKQVTSMVKEHLRPIQLFNERDRINSGTIRRLALRVRIPDLILLAKADYLGRKLTKKERECFEAGDWLLAEAERINVKDEGPRPLLMGKHLLKLGMSPGPEIGNILKLAFEKQLNGDLQTNEQAISWAKSNYPDL
;
A
#
# COMPACT_ATOMS: atom_id res chain seq x y z
N ASP A 1 -9.00 -16.82 13.02
CA ASP A 1 -10.21 -16.47 12.24
C ASP A 1 -11.47 -17.13 12.80
N HIS A 2 -11.43 -18.44 13.12
CA HIS A 2 -12.60 -19.16 13.63
C HIS A 2 -13.27 -18.52 14.87
N PHE A 3 -12.46 -18.06 15.84
CA PHE A 3 -12.97 -17.41 17.06
C PHE A 3 -13.43 -15.97 16.86
N MET A 4 -13.02 -15.32 15.76
CA MET A 4 -13.36 -13.93 15.48
C MET A 4 -14.56 -13.78 14.56
N ASP A 5 -14.57 -14.51 13.44
CA ASP A 5 -15.54 -14.30 12.37
C ASP A 5 -16.46 -15.53 12.14
N ARG A 6 -16.27 -16.61 12.88
CA ARG A 6 -16.92 -17.92 12.65
C ARG A 6 -16.75 -18.45 11.21
N ARG A 7 -15.74 -17.95 10.49
CA ARG A 7 -15.43 -18.41 9.13
C ARG A 7 -14.47 -19.58 9.20
N ILE A 8 -14.72 -20.60 8.40
CA ILE A 8 -13.75 -21.68 8.18
C ILE A 8 -12.56 -21.03 7.46
N SER A 9 -11.36 -21.16 8.05
CA SER A 9 -10.12 -20.71 7.40
C SER A 9 -9.93 -21.51 6.12
N LYS A 10 -9.54 -20.81 5.03
CA LYS A 10 -9.19 -21.48 3.77
C LYS A 10 -7.83 -22.17 3.85
N ASP A 11 -6.97 -21.68 4.76
CA ASP A 11 -5.61 -22.17 4.97
C ASP A 11 -5.57 -22.84 6.33
N LEU A 12 -5.26 -24.15 6.33
CA LEU A 12 -5.05 -24.95 7.53
C LEU A 12 -3.56 -25.23 7.66
N ASP A 13 -2.95 -24.61 8.68
CA ASP A 13 -1.58 -24.91 9.08
C ASP A 13 -1.62 -26.08 10.07
N VAL A 14 -1.04 -27.23 9.69
CA VAL A 14 -0.98 -28.44 10.52
C VAL A 14 0.42 -28.58 11.09
N GLU A 15 0.54 -28.58 12.42
CA GLU A 15 1.79 -28.84 13.12
C GLU A 15 1.76 -30.26 13.66
N VAL A 16 2.75 -31.11 13.25
CA VAL A 16 2.78 -32.54 13.58
C VAL A 16 3.87 -32.78 14.61
N PHE A 17 3.48 -33.39 15.71
CA PHE A 17 4.34 -33.76 16.83
C PHE A 17 4.65 -35.27 16.81
N GLY A 18 5.79 -35.69 17.33
CA GLY A 18 6.14 -37.09 17.50
C GLY A 18 6.67 -37.80 16.26
N LEU A 19 6.78 -37.14 15.11
CA LEU A 19 7.32 -37.70 13.86
C LEU A 19 8.55 -36.94 13.40
N SER A 20 9.52 -37.69 12.83
CA SER A 20 10.60 -37.08 12.07
C SER A 20 10.10 -36.56 10.71
N MET A 21 10.90 -35.72 10.05
CA MET A 21 10.58 -35.19 8.71
C MET A 21 10.40 -36.32 7.68
N GLN A 22 11.19 -37.40 7.77
CA GLN A 22 11.14 -38.52 6.85
C GLN A 22 9.86 -39.38 7.06
N GLU A 23 9.52 -39.60 8.31
CA GLU A 23 8.27 -40.31 8.65
C GLU A 23 7.05 -39.55 8.22
N LEU A 24 7.02 -38.21 8.48
CA LEU A 24 5.92 -37.36 8.04
C LEU A 24 5.78 -37.36 6.51
N GLU A 25 6.90 -37.23 5.77
CA GLU A 25 6.90 -37.24 4.30
C GLU A 25 6.35 -38.58 3.79
N SER A 26 6.77 -39.71 4.36
CA SER A 26 6.32 -41.06 3.98
C SER A 26 4.82 -41.25 4.23
N VAL A 27 4.29 -40.70 5.32
CA VAL A 27 2.86 -40.76 5.63
C VAL A 27 2.07 -39.90 4.63
N LEU A 28 2.49 -38.67 4.37
CA LEU A 28 1.79 -37.73 3.50
C LEU A 28 1.74 -38.17 2.04
N GLN A 29 2.78 -38.86 1.55
CA GLN A 29 2.83 -39.44 0.19
C GLN A 29 1.69 -40.41 -0.10
N LYS A 30 1.09 -41.03 0.93
CA LYS A 30 -0.07 -41.92 0.78
C LYS A 30 -1.37 -41.18 0.42
N PHE A 31 -1.42 -39.87 0.67
CA PHE A 31 -2.61 -39.03 0.51
C PHE A 31 -2.56 -38.12 -0.70
N GLY A 32 -1.39 -37.89 -1.29
CA GLY A 32 -1.24 -37.02 -2.45
C GLY A 32 0.21 -36.68 -2.79
N LYS A 33 0.37 -35.67 -3.62
CA LYS A 33 1.69 -35.22 -4.04
C LYS A 33 2.32 -34.33 -2.99
N VAL A 34 3.47 -34.70 -2.47
CA VAL A 34 4.22 -33.94 -1.48
C VAL A 34 5.27 -33.07 -2.17
N HIS A 35 5.28 -31.76 -1.89
CA HIS A 35 6.29 -30.82 -2.34
C HIS A 35 7.19 -30.43 -1.17
N ALA A 36 8.48 -30.71 -1.32
CA ALA A 36 9.50 -30.46 -0.30
C ALA A 36 10.16 -29.08 -0.41
N ALA A 37 9.55 -28.12 -1.12
CA ALA A 37 10.09 -26.79 -1.32
C ALA A 37 10.40 -26.01 0.00
N GLY A 38 9.78 -26.40 1.10
CA GLY A 38 10.00 -25.85 2.45
C GLY A 38 10.78 -26.79 3.38
N LYS A 39 11.40 -27.89 2.89
CA LYS A 39 12.06 -28.90 3.73
C LYS A 39 13.18 -28.33 4.61
N SER A 40 13.94 -27.34 4.08
CA SER A 40 14.94 -26.60 4.85
C SER A 40 14.37 -25.75 5.98
N PHE A 41 13.06 -25.46 5.93
CA PHE A 41 12.30 -24.72 6.94
C PHE A 41 11.38 -25.62 7.78
N GLY A 42 11.47 -26.94 7.62
CA GLY A 42 10.62 -27.87 8.37
C GLY A 42 9.17 -27.88 7.93
N VAL A 43 8.86 -27.54 6.66
CA VAL A 43 7.50 -27.49 6.11
C VAL A 43 7.40 -28.40 4.88
N LEU A 44 6.33 -29.22 4.81
CA LEU A 44 5.94 -30.02 3.65
C LEU A 44 4.57 -29.55 3.17
N LYS A 45 4.41 -29.41 1.85
CA LYS A 45 3.13 -29.09 1.23
C LYS A 45 2.52 -30.36 0.64
N LEU A 46 1.33 -30.71 1.09
CA LEU A 46 0.54 -31.80 0.54
C LEU A 46 -0.50 -31.24 -0.42
N LYS A 47 -0.43 -31.65 -1.68
CA LYS A 47 -1.45 -31.36 -2.67
C LYS A 47 -2.34 -32.59 -2.87
N THR A 48 -3.60 -32.45 -2.50
CA THR A 48 -4.66 -33.42 -2.79
C THR A 48 -5.48 -32.98 -4.01
N PRO A 49 -6.37 -33.81 -4.57
CA PRO A 49 -7.25 -33.39 -5.66
C PRO A 49 -8.17 -32.21 -5.32
N THR A 50 -8.46 -31.99 -4.03
CA THR A 50 -9.45 -30.99 -3.56
C THR A 50 -8.84 -29.81 -2.84
N ALA A 51 -7.61 -29.92 -2.28
CA ALA A 51 -7.02 -28.87 -1.47
C ALA A 51 -5.49 -28.99 -1.36
N GLU A 52 -4.86 -27.90 -0.90
CA GLU A 52 -3.44 -27.88 -0.50
C GLU A 52 -3.37 -27.64 1.01
N TYR A 53 -2.46 -28.35 1.69
CA TYR A 53 -2.25 -28.25 3.13
C TYR A 53 -0.77 -28.06 3.42
N ASP A 54 -0.48 -27.19 4.39
CA ASP A 54 0.88 -26.97 4.90
C ASP A 54 1.07 -27.75 6.20
N PHE A 55 1.99 -28.72 6.17
CA PHE A 55 2.40 -29.51 7.33
C PHE A 55 3.75 -29.06 7.82
N SER A 56 3.86 -28.74 9.10
CA SER A 56 5.11 -28.33 9.73
C SER A 56 5.46 -29.23 10.92
N LEU A 57 6.75 -29.31 11.21
CA LEU A 57 7.23 -29.92 12.46
C LEU A 57 7.56 -28.81 13.47
N PRO A 58 7.40 -29.08 14.77
CA PRO A 58 7.90 -28.20 15.81
C PRO A 58 9.41 -28.03 15.66
N ARG A 59 9.89 -26.78 15.80
CA ARG A 59 11.27 -26.45 15.47
C ARG A 59 11.85 -25.42 16.44
N ARG A 60 13.15 -25.49 16.63
CA ARG A 60 13.96 -24.47 17.30
C ARG A 60 14.75 -23.71 16.24
N GLU A 61 14.83 -22.41 16.35
CA GLU A 61 15.71 -21.58 15.54
C GLU A 61 16.92 -21.21 16.38
N GLN A 62 18.10 -21.66 15.98
CA GLN A 62 19.33 -21.33 16.65
C GLN A 62 20.04 -20.24 15.85
N LYS A 63 20.26 -19.08 16.47
CA LYS A 63 20.98 -17.98 15.83
C LYS A 63 22.44 -18.39 15.62
N THR A 64 22.89 -18.49 14.37
CA THR A 64 24.24 -18.88 13.97
C THR A 64 25.02 -17.73 13.33
N GLY A 65 24.39 -16.56 13.09
CA GLY A 65 25.02 -15.41 12.45
C GLY A 65 24.18 -14.14 12.54
N LYS A 66 24.63 -13.07 11.88
CA LYS A 66 23.91 -11.80 11.77
C LYS A 66 22.84 -11.88 10.69
N GLY A 67 21.75 -11.13 10.88
CA GLY A 67 20.65 -11.01 9.94
C GLY A 67 19.71 -12.24 9.88
N HIS A 68 18.71 -12.19 8.98
CA HIS A 68 17.65 -13.21 8.85
C HIS A 68 18.11 -14.54 8.24
N ARG A 69 19.30 -14.62 7.63
CA ARG A 69 19.90 -15.86 7.11
C ARG A 69 20.76 -16.59 8.14
N GLY A 70 21.02 -15.97 9.28
CA GLY A 70 21.86 -16.49 10.35
C GLY A 70 21.12 -17.39 11.35
N PHE A 71 20.10 -18.14 10.93
CA PHE A 71 19.38 -19.08 11.79
C PHE A 71 19.51 -20.50 11.24
N LYS A 72 19.87 -21.44 12.12
CA LYS A 72 19.77 -22.87 11.86
C LYS A 72 18.43 -23.35 12.41
N ILE A 73 17.64 -23.98 11.56
CA ILE A 73 16.36 -24.58 11.94
C ILE A 73 16.66 -26.02 12.34
N ILE A 74 16.25 -26.40 13.55
CA ILE A 74 16.35 -27.77 14.07
C ILE A 74 14.96 -28.21 14.43
N THR A 75 14.43 -29.19 13.72
CA THR A 75 13.15 -29.83 14.07
C THR A 75 13.33 -30.69 15.32
N ASP A 76 12.38 -30.61 16.25
CA ASP A 76 12.38 -31.35 17.49
C ASP A 76 10.99 -32.01 17.68
N PRO A 77 10.83 -33.27 17.22
CA PRO A 77 9.57 -33.98 17.33
C PRO A 77 9.03 -34.17 18.77
N ALA A 78 9.94 -34.13 19.76
CA ALA A 78 9.60 -34.28 21.18
C ALA A 78 9.19 -32.97 21.86
N MET A 79 9.24 -31.86 21.15
CA MET A 79 8.85 -30.54 21.68
C MET A 79 7.36 -30.55 22.04
N SER A 80 7.00 -29.97 23.18
CA SER A 80 5.60 -29.76 23.54
C SER A 80 4.96 -28.64 22.71
N PHE A 81 3.63 -28.68 22.54
CA PHE A 81 2.90 -27.59 21.89
C PHE A 81 3.19 -26.22 22.53
N LYS A 82 3.26 -26.15 23.86
CA LYS A 82 3.56 -24.90 24.57
C LYS A 82 4.94 -24.34 24.21
N GLU A 83 5.95 -25.19 24.09
CA GLU A 83 7.30 -24.78 23.69
C GLU A 83 7.31 -24.27 22.23
N ALA A 84 6.66 -25.02 21.31
CA ALA A 84 6.55 -24.61 19.91
C ALA A 84 5.80 -23.27 19.78
N ALA A 85 4.67 -23.13 20.47
CA ALA A 85 3.86 -21.93 20.47
C ALA A 85 4.54 -20.72 21.15
N SER A 86 5.48 -20.93 22.10
CA SER A 86 6.20 -19.87 22.80
C SER A 86 7.03 -18.97 21.87
N ARG A 87 7.35 -19.43 20.70
CA ARG A 87 8.16 -18.75 19.67
C ARG A 87 7.33 -17.96 18.66
N ARG A 88 6.02 -18.10 18.70
CA ARG A 88 5.10 -17.35 17.85
C ARG A 88 5.12 -15.88 18.25
N ASP A 89 4.57 -15.03 17.39
CA ASP A 89 4.60 -13.59 17.59
C ASP A 89 3.64 -13.12 18.69
N PHE A 90 2.35 -13.44 18.54
CA PHE A 90 1.29 -12.94 19.43
C PHE A 90 0.49 -14.09 20.04
N THR A 91 -0.01 -13.87 21.25
CA THR A 91 -0.85 -14.84 21.97
C THR A 91 -2.05 -15.29 21.16
N VAL A 92 -2.69 -14.37 20.44
CA VAL A 92 -3.83 -14.64 19.55
C VAL A 92 -3.48 -15.54 18.37
N ASN A 93 -2.20 -15.69 18.02
CA ASN A 93 -1.69 -16.57 16.97
C ASN A 93 -1.02 -17.83 17.56
N SER A 94 -1.02 -17.99 18.89
CA SER A 94 -0.29 -19.07 19.59
C SER A 94 -1.21 -20.15 20.11
N MET A 95 -2.44 -20.16 19.65
CA MET A 95 -3.41 -21.20 19.92
C MET A 95 -3.32 -22.32 18.88
N GLY A 96 -3.73 -23.51 19.27
CA GLY A 96 -3.87 -24.67 18.40
C GLY A 96 -5.12 -25.47 18.77
N TYR A 97 -5.47 -26.42 17.93
CA TYR A 97 -6.54 -27.37 18.19
C TYR A 97 -5.96 -28.78 18.03
N ASP A 98 -6.01 -29.56 19.11
CA ASP A 98 -5.60 -30.96 19.09
C ASP A 98 -6.70 -31.79 18.45
N LEU A 99 -6.40 -32.38 17.28
CA LEU A 99 -7.36 -33.17 16.52
C LEU A 99 -7.60 -34.53 17.13
N LEU A 100 -6.65 -35.09 17.92
CA LEU A 100 -6.76 -36.37 18.53
C LEU A 100 -7.59 -36.32 19.82
N GLU A 101 -7.25 -35.34 20.68
CA GLU A 101 -7.92 -35.12 21.95
C GLU A 101 -9.17 -34.27 21.83
N ASN A 102 -9.42 -33.67 20.64
CA ASN A 102 -10.53 -32.79 20.36
C ASN A 102 -10.60 -31.61 21.34
N THR A 103 -9.42 -31.02 21.65
CA THR A 103 -9.28 -29.98 22.66
C THR A 103 -8.58 -28.73 22.11
N LEU A 104 -8.95 -27.58 22.64
CA LEU A 104 -8.30 -26.30 22.33
C LEU A 104 -7.06 -26.13 23.20
N LEU A 105 -5.93 -25.87 22.56
CA LEU A 105 -4.65 -25.59 23.18
C LEU A 105 -4.40 -24.07 23.21
N ASP A 106 -4.47 -23.45 24.38
CA ASP A 106 -4.23 -21.99 24.56
C ASP A 106 -3.29 -21.74 25.74
N PRO A 107 -2.00 -22.11 25.63
CA PRO A 107 -1.06 -22.00 26.74
C PRO A 107 -0.67 -20.55 27.10
N PHE A 108 -1.07 -19.56 26.30
CA PHE A 108 -0.71 -18.14 26.48
C PHE A 108 -1.90 -17.20 26.59
N GLU A 109 -3.11 -17.73 26.85
CA GLU A 109 -4.34 -16.96 27.07
C GLU A 109 -4.76 -16.11 25.84
N GLY A 110 -4.57 -16.66 24.64
CA GLY A 110 -4.92 -15.99 23.38
C GLY A 110 -6.41 -15.71 23.25
N ILE A 111 -7.28 -16.60 23.73
CA ILE A 111 -8.74 -16.39 23.76
C ILE A 111 -9.10 -15.18 24.60
N GLU A 112 -8.49 -15.04 25.76
CA GLU A 112 -8.76 -13.91 26.66
C GLU A 112 -8.29 -12.59 26.04
N ASP A 113 -7.13 -12.60 25.36
CA ASP A 113 -6.67 -11.44 24.60
C ASP A 113 -7.59 -11.11 23.39
N ILE A 114 -8.19 -12.09 22.73
CA ILE A 114 -9.21 -11.88 21.69
C ILE A 114 -10.45 -11.22 22.28
N LYS A 115 -11.00 -11.74 23.38
CA LYS A 115 -12.18 -11.15 24.05
C LYS A 115 -11.96 -9.70 24.45
N HIS A 116 -10.77 -9.37 24.93
CA HIS A 116 -10.39 -8.01 25.33
C HIS A 116 -9.84 -7.15 24.20
N LYS A 117 -9.84 -7.65 22.96
CA LYS A 117 -9.27 -6.96 21.78
C LYS A 117 -7.86 -6.45 22.02
N LYS A 118 -7.02 -7.30 22.60
CA LYS A 118 -5.66 -6.97 23.01
C LYS A 118 -4.64 -7.74 22.19
N LEU A 119 -3.62 -7.06 21.70
CA LEU A 119 -2.48 -7.65 21.01
C LEU A 119 -1.27 -7.70 21.94
N ARG A 120 -0.92 -8.89 22.41
CA ARG A 120 0.16 -9.16 23.36
C ARG A 120 1.16 -10.13 22.72
N HIS A 121 2.47 -9.82 22.82
CA HIS A 121 3.52 -10.76 22.43
C HIS A 121 3.56 -11.97 23.36
N VAL A 122 3.98 -13.11 22.85
CA VAL A 122 4.01 -14.37 23.62
C VAL A 122 5.09 -14.35 24.68
N GLY A 123 6.30 -13.95 24.34
CA GLY A 123 7.43 -14.00 25.27
C GLY A 123 8.73 -13.41 24.69
N PRO A 124 9.89 -13.68 25.34
CA PRO A 124 11.19 -13.14 24.92
C PRO A 124 11.61 -13.51 23.49
N ALA A 125 11.19 -14.67 22.99
CA ALA A 125 11.46 -15.10 21.63
C ALA A 125 10.87 -14.15 20.55
N PHE A 126 9.99 -13.23 20.93
CA PHE A 126 9.52 -12.16 20.05
C PHE A 126 10.67 -11.33 19.46
N ALA A 127 11.77 -11.15 20.19
CA ALA A 127 12.94 -10.40 19.75
C ALA A 127 13.76 -11.11 18.67
N GLU A 128 13.57 -12.41 18.45
CA GLU A 128 14.31 -13.18 17.44
C GLU A 128 14.05 -12.67 16.02
N ASP A 129 12.85 -12.12 15.77
CA ASP A 129 12.51 -11.50 14.49
C ASP A 129 11.95 -10.08 14.68
N PRO A 130 12.79 -9.04 14.49
CA PRO A 130 12.35 -7.65 14.64
C PRO A 130 11.20 -7.23 13.70
N LEU A 131 10.94 -7.99 12.61
CA LEU A 131 9.79 -7.75 11.74
C LEU A 131 8.45 -7.84 12.49
N ARG A 132 8.41 -8.56 13.61
CA ARG A 132 7.23 -8.67 14.46
C ARG A 132 6.73 -7.32 14.98
N VAL A 133 7.58 -6.27 14.99
CA VAL A 133 7.17 -4.89 15.26
C VAL A 133 6.22 -4.38 14.18
N PHE A 134 6.55 -4.58 12.90
CA PHE A 134 5.65 -4.22 11.79
C PHE A 134 4.42 -5.12 11.74
N ARG A 135 4.57 -6.39 12.11
CA ARG A 135 3.43 -7.30 12.27
C ARG A 135 2.48 -6.82 13.38
N ALA A 136 3.00 -6.29 14.51
CA ALA A 136 2.16 -5.68 15.55
C ALA A 136 1.34 -4.51 15.00
N MET A 137 1.95 -3.63 14.20
CA MET A 137 1.27 -2.52 13.54
C MET A 137 0.17 -3.01 12.60
N GLN A 138 0.47 -4.00 11.76
CA GLN A 138 -0.44 -4.58 10.77
C GLN A 138 -1.60 -5.35 11.45
N PHE A 139 -1.31 -6.19 12.45
CA PHE A 139 -2.34 -6.95 13.16
C PHE A 139 -3.26 -6.04 13.99
N SER A 140 -2.72 -5.00 14.64
CA SER A 140 -3.54 -4.06 15.39
C SER A 140 -4.62 -3.41 14.50
N ALA A 141 -4.29 -3.09 13.25
CA ALA A 141 -5.26 -2.52 12.30
C ALA A 141 -6.23 -3.56 11.72
N ARG A 142 -5.74 -4.76 11.37
CA ARG A 142 -6.59 -5.80 10.79
C ARG A 142 -7.60 -6.39 11.77
N LEU A 143 -7.20 -6.53 13.03
CA LEU A 143 -8.03 -7.07 14.10
C LEU A 143 -8.76 -5.97 14.88
N GLU A 144 -8.37 -4.71 14.69
CA GLU A 144 -8.80 -3.55 15.51
C GLU A 144 -8.49 -3.75 16.99
N PHE A 145 -7.32 -4.34 17.28
CA PHE A 145 -6.89 -4.65 18.64
C PHE A 145 -5.90 -3.60 19.17
N LYS A 146 -5.99 -3.32 20.47
CA LYS A 146 -5.04 -2.43 21.16
C LYS A 146 -3.76 -3.19 21.50
N ILE A 147 -2.62 -2.64 21.15
CA ILE A 147 -1.32 -3.20 21.52
C ILE A 147 -1.11 -3.01 23.02
N SER A 148 -0.72 -4.08 23.72
CA SER A 148 -0.44 -3.99 25.16
C SER A 148 0.76 -3.08 25.45
N ALA A 149 0.73 -2.36 26.58
CA ALA A 149 1.83 -1.48 26.97
C ALA A 149 3.17 -2.23 27.09
N GLN A 150 3.12 -3.49 27.56
CA GLN A 150 4.29 -4.36 27.65
C GLN A 150 4.86 -4.67 26.26
N THR A 151 4.02 -5.03 25.28
CA THR A 151 4.43 -5.28 23.89
C THR A 151 5.01 -4.02 23.26
N ALA A 152 4.37 -2.87 23.44
CA ALA A 152 4.87 -1.61 22.92
C ALA A 152 6.24 -1.23 23.52
N LYS A 153 6.42 -1.41 24.83
CA LYS A 153 7.70 -1.19 25.51
C LYS A 153 8.79 -2.14 24.99
N PHE A 154 8.41 -3.39 24.70
CA PHE A 154 9.33 -4.38 24.15
C PHE A 154 9.77 -4.02 22.73
N CYS A 155 8.80 -3.69 21.85
CA CYS A 155 9.06 -3.30 20.46
C CYS A 155 10.04 -2.12 20.32
N ARG A 156 9.91 -1.09 21.18
CA ARG A 156 10.80 0.09 21.14
C ARG A 156 12.27 -0.21 21.38
N LYS A 157 12.61 -1.38 21.94
CA LYS A 157 13.99 -1.78 22.23
C LYS A 157 14.65 -2.54 21.07
N LEU A 158 13.84 -2.96 20.08
CA LEU A 158 14.34 -3.76 18.97
C LEU A 158 14.92 -2.85 17.88
N ASP A 159 16.06 -3.26 17.35
CA ASP A 159 16.66 -2.63 16.19
C ASP A 159 15.99 -3.13 14.90
N LEU A 160 15.50 -2.20 14.10
CA LEU A 160 14.82 -2.48 12.83
C LEU A 160 15.71 -2.19 11.61
N SER A 161 16.93 -1.68 11.82
CA SER A 161 17.80 -1.17 10.75
C SER A 161 18.29 -2.25 9.77
N GLU A 162 18.41 -3.50 10.24
CA GLU A 162 18.87 -4.63 9.43
C GLU A 162 17.71 -5.38 8.72
N LEU A 163 16.47 -4.92 8.87
CA LEU A 163 15.34 -5.60 8.23
C LEU A 163 15.36 -5.40 6.72
N PRO A 164 15.21 -6.47 5.93
CA PRO A 164 15.03 -6.36 4.49
C PRO A 164 13.78 -5.55 4.17
N ARG A 165 13.92 -4.55 3.29
CA ARG A 165 12.83 -3.65 2.92
C ARG A 165 11.63 -4.38 2.32
N GLU A 166 11.87 -5.48 1.58
CA GLU A 166 10.82 -6.31 0.98
C GLU A 166 9.91 -6.92 2.06
N ARG A 167 10.48 -7.32 3.21
CA ARG A 167 9.71 -7.82 4.34
C ARG A 167 8.89 -6.72 5.00
N ILE A 168 9.47 -5.52 5.16
CA ILE A 168 8.77 -4.34 5.68
C ILE A 168 7.63 -3.95 4.73
N PHE A 169 7.91 -3.92 3.42
CA PHE A 169 6.91 -3.62 2.39
C PHE A 169 5.70 -4.55 2.46
N GLU A 170 5.93 -5.87 2.61
CA GLU A 170 4.86 -6.85 2.74
C GLU A 170 3.96 -6.59 3.96
N GLU A 171 4.51 -6.16 5.09
CA GLU A 171 3.68 -5.81 6.25
C GLU A 171 2.91 -4.49 6.03
N PHE A 172 3.51 -3.49 5.36
CA PHE A 172 2.77 -2.30 4.91
C PHE A 172 1.67 -2.67 3.91
N ARG A 173 1.96 -3.52 2.92
CA ARG A 173 0.98 -3.99 1.93
C ARG A 173 -0.22 -4.66 2.61
N LYS A 174 0.04 -5.56 3.57
CA LYS A 174 -1.03 -6.20 4.37
C LYS A 174 -1.83 -5.18 5.18
N LEU A 175 -1.16 -4.20 5.78
CA LEU A 175 -1.79 -3.14 6.55
C LEU A 175 -2.77 -2.35 5.68
N ILE A 176 -2.29 -1.79 4.56
CA ILE A 176 -3.08 -0.88 3.74
C ILE A 176 -4.15 -1.58 2.88
N LEU A 177 -3.91 -2.84 2.46
CA LEU A 177 -4.86 -3.56 1.63
C LEU A 177 -5.88 -4.39 2.42
N LYS A 178 -5.52 -4.89 3.61
CA LYS A 178 -6.38 -5.84 4.35
C LYS A 178 -7.09 -5.23 5.55
N ALA A 179 -6.59 -4.13 6.12
CA ALA A 179 -7.27 -3.49 7.24
C ALA A 179 -8.47 -2.65 6.76
N LYS A 180 -9.56 -2.69 7.54
CA LYS A 180 -10.70 -1.79 7.34
C LYS A 180 -10.34 -0.35 7.72
N ARG A 181 -9.55 -0.21 8.78
CA ARG A 181 -9.06 1.07 9.33
C ARG A 181 -7.54 1.04 9.50
N PRO A 182 -6.80 1.28 8.41
CA PRO A 182 -5.32 1.29 8.44
C PRO A 182 -4.75 2.35 9.40
N SER A 183 -5.52 3.42 9.69
CA SER A 183 -5.16 4.46 10.66
C SER A 183 -4.79 3.91 12.04
N ILE A 184 -5.42 2.80 12.47
CA ILE A 184 -5.13 2.16 13.76
C ILE A 184 -3.66 1.70 13.81
N GLY A 185 -3.22 1.01 12.76
CA GLY A 185 -1.83 0.52 12.68
C GLY A 185 -0.82 1.64 12.54
N LEU A 186 -1.12 2.67 11.73
CA LEU A 186 -0.25 3.84 11.62
C LEU A 186 -0.18 4.63 12.93
N SER A 187 -1.30 4.79 13.65
CA SER A 187 -1.29 5.40 14.97
C SER A 187 -0.42 4.60 15.95
N ALA A 188 -0.45 3.26 15.86
CA ALA A 188 0.38 2.39 16.68
C ALA A 188 1.89 2.57 16.40
N SER A 189 2.29 2.98 15.19
CA SER A 189 3.69 3.18 14.82
C SER A 189 4.45 4.11 15.77
N LYS A 190 3.76 5.12 16.34
CA LYS A 190 4.32 6.05 17.33
C LYS A 190 4.71 5.32 18.62
N GLN A 191 3.81 4.51 19.17
CA GLN A 191 4.07 3.79 20.42
C GLN A 191 5.04 2.61 20.24
N LEU A 192 5.18 2.09 19.02
CA LEU A 192 6.10 1.00 18.67
C LEU A 192 7.52 1.48 18.32
N GLY A 193 7.74 2.79 18.15
CA GLY A 193 9.04 3.35 17.74
C GLY A 193 9.31 3.31 16.23
N VAL A 194 8.34 2.86 15.43
CA VAL A 194 8.47 2.70 13.98
C VAL A 194 8.69 4.04 13.26
N LEU A 195 8.12 5.14 13.76
CA LEU A 195 8.28 6.48 13.16
C LEU A 195 9.73 6.97 13.10
N ASN A 196 10.64 6.40 13.90
CA ASN A 196 12.06 6.76 13.82
C ASN A 196 12.73 6.26 12.53
N TYR A 197 12.13 5.26 11.87
CA TYR A 197 12.60 4.72 10.58
C TYR A 197 11.95 5.40 9.37
N PHE A 198 10.88 6.17 9.60
CA PHE A 198 10.14 6.88 8.57
C PHE A 198 9.99 8.36 8.94
N PRO A 199 11.06 9.16 8.75
CA PRO A 199 11.07 10.58 9.08
C PRO A 199 9.97 11.36 8.36
N GLU A 200 9.57 10.93 7.17
CA GLU A 200 8.50 11.53 6.39
C GLU A 200 7.15 11.44 7.12
N LEU A 201 6.83 10.28 7.68
CA LEU A 201 5.63 10.08 8.50
C LEU A 201 5.71 10.86 9.81
N LYS A 202 6.89 10.84 10.46
CA LYS A 202 7.10 11.56 11.72
C LYS A 202 6.95 13.06 11.55
N ALA A 203 7.38 13.61 10.41
CA ALA A 203 7.33 15.04 10.12
C ALA A 203 5.89 15.59 10.02
N LEU A 204 4.88 14.75 9.74
CA LEU A 204 3.49 15.18 9.66
C LEU A 204 2.90 15.56 11.03
N ILE A 205 3.47 15.04 12.12
CA ILE A 205 2.94 15.22 13.47
C ILE A 205 3.14 16.66 13.93
N GLY A 206 2.03 17.32 14.34
CA GLY A 206 2.05 18.68 14.85
C GLY A 206 2.15 19.76 13.78
N VAL A 207 2.15 19.42 12.49
CA VAL A 207 2.09 20.41 11.41
C VAL A 207 0.70 21.04 11.39
N PRO A 208 0.58 22.36 11.64
CA PRO A 208 -0.72 23.00 11.76
C PRO A 208 -1.41 23.15 10.41
N GLN A 209 -2.74 23.14 10.43
CA GLN A 209 -3.60 23.39 9.27
C GLN A 209 -4.61 24.51 9.58
N ASP A 210 -5.21 25.09 8.54
CA ASP A 210 -6.27 26.10 8.71
C ASP A 210 -7.52 25.41 9.31
N PRO A 211 -7.96 25.77 10.54
CA PRO A 211 -9.09 25.11 11.20
C PRO A 211 -10.42 25.23 10.45
N LYS A 212 -10.55 26.22 9.55
CA LYS A 212 -11.74 26.38 8.71
C LYS A 212 -11.89 25.22 7.72
N TRP A 213 -10.76 24.71 7.18
CA TRP A 213 -10.75 23.67 6.16
C TRP A 213 -10.39 22.29 6.72
N HIS A 214 -9.68 22.29 7.87
CA HIS A 214 -9.19 21.10 8.54
C HIS A 214 -9.51 21.14 10.05
N PRO A 215 -10.81 21.11 10.43
CA PRO A 215 -11.20 21.13 11.83
C PRO A 215 -10.82 19.86 12.59
N GLU A 216 -10.36 18.83 11.88
CA GLU A 216 -9.83 17.58 12.44
C GLU A 216 -8.48 17.75 13.15
N GLY A 217 -7.69 18.78 12.81
CA GLY A 217 -6.43 19.10 13.50
C GLY A 217 -5.20 19.16 12.61
N ASP A 218 -4.10 18.55 13.05
CA ASP A 218 -2.81 18.57 12.35
C ASP A 218 -2.79 17.65 11.10
N VAL A 219 -1.73 17.77 10.30
CA VAL A 219 -1.56 16.98 9.06
C VAL A 219 -1.53 15.48 9.33
N TRP A 220 -0.94 15.04 10.44
CA TRP A 220 -0.95 13.62 10.82
C TRP A 220 -2.37 13.08 11.01
N THR A 221 -3.17 13.78 11.79
CA THR A 221 -4.58 13.41 12.06
C THR A 221 -5.38 13.34 10.76
N HIS A 222 -5.22 14.35 9.90
CA HIS A 222 -5.84 14.39 8.57
C HIS A 222 -5.42 13.19 7.72
N THR A 223 -4.11 12.91 7.61
CA THR A 223 -3.59 11.78 6.82
C THR A 223 -4.16 10.44 7.28
N LEU A 224 -4.31 10.24 8.60
CA LEU A 224 -4.94 9.04 9.15
C LEU A 224 -6.41 8.89 8.71
N MET A 225 -7.16 9.99 8.72
CA MET A 225 -8.56 10.01 8.28
C MET A 225 -8.67 9.77 6.76
N VAL A 226 -7.83 10.41 5.96
CA VAL A 226 -7.74 10.20 4.50
C VAL A 226 -7.44 8.75 4.18
N LEU A 227 -6.53 8.13 4.91
CA LEU A 227 -6.17 6.73 4.68
C LEU A 227 -7.33 5.77 4.98
N ASP A 228 -8.14 6.03 6.01
CA ASP A 228 -9.33 5.23 6.30
C ASP A 228 -10.42 5.43 5.22
N GLU A 229 -10.58 6.64 4.69
CA GLU A 229 -11.50 6.88 3.57
C GLU A 229 -11.01 6.22 2.28
N ALA A 230 -9.70 6.30 1.97
CA ALA A 230 -9.11 5.58 0.85
C ALA A 230 -9.35 4.06 0.96
N ALA A 231 -9.25 3.50 2.17
CA ALA A 231 -9.52 2.08 2.40
C ALA A 231 -10.98 1.68 2.08
N ARG A 232 -11.94 2.59 2.26
CA ARG A 232 -13.35 2.38 1.87
C ARG A 232 -13.56 2.47 0.35
N LEU A 233 -12.71 3.25 -0.33
CA LEU A 233 -12.77 3.48 -1.77
C LEU A 233 -11.93 2.47 -2.58
N ARG A 234 -11.32 1.48 -1.96
CA ARG A 234 -10.57 0.42 -2.66
C ARG A 234 -11.44 -0.29 -3.67
N THR A 235 -10.86 -0.58 -4.83
CA THR A 235 -11.53 -1.17 -5.99
C THR A 235 -11.55 -2.70 -5.97
N GLY A 236 -10.73 -3.34 -5.13
CA GLY A 236 -10.46 -4.77 -5.14
C GLY A 236 -9.39 -5.20 -6.15
N ILE A 237 -8.87 -4.27 -6.96
CA ILE A 237 -7.75 -4.50 -7.88
C ILE A 237 -6.47 -4.09 -7.19
N GLU A 238 -5.66 -5.05 -6.77
CA GLU A 238 -4.51 -4.85 -5.90
C GLU A 238 -3.58 -3.73 -6.37
N LYS A 239 -3.19 -3.71 -7.64
CA LYS A 239 -2.29 -2.69 -8.19
C LYS A 239 -2.87 -1.27 -8.07
N LYS A 240 -4.16 -1.09 -8.34
CA LYS A 240 -4.84 0.21 -8.21
C LYS A 240 -4.97 0.62 -6.76
N ASP A 241 -5.34 -0.33 -5.92
CA ASP A 241 -5.51 -0.08 -4.49
C ASP A 241 -4.18 0.25 -3.81
N MET A 242 -3.06 -0.35 -4.25
CA MET A 242 -1.71 0.03 -3.79
C MET A 242 -1.39 1.49 -4.12
N VAL A 243 -1.66 1.93 -5.36
CA VAL A 243 -1.43 3.33 -5.78
C VAL A 243 -2.32 4.29 -5.00
N LEU A 244 -3.61 3.98 -4.84
CA LEU A 244 -4.55 4.77 -4.05
C LEU A 244 -4.10 4.91 -2.60
N MET A 245 -3.78 3.79 -1.96
CA MET A 245 -3.47 3.76 -0.53
C MET A 245 -2.13 4.42 -0.21
N PHE A 246 -1.07 4.19 -1.01
CA PHE A 246 0.18 4.91 -0.85
C PHE A 246 0.04 6.39 -1.25
N GLY A 247 -0.77 6.70 -2.26
CA GLY A 247 -1.14 8.07 -2.60
C GLY A 247 -1.78 8.79 -1.42
N ALA A 248 -2.75 8.16 -0.77
CA ALA A 248 -3.42 8.69 0.42
C ALA A 248 -2.47 8.86 1.62
N LEU A 249 -1.52 7.94 1.80
CA LEU A 249 -0.52 8.04 2.86
C LEU A 249 0.46 9.19 2.64
N CYS A 250 0.84 9.44 1.39
CA CYS A 250 1.92 10.36 1.02
C CYS A 250 1.44 11.75 0.54
N HIS A 251 0.12 11.95 0.27
CA HIS A 251 -0.39 13.13 -0.42
C HIS A 251 0.07 14.46 0.20
N ASP A 252 0.21 14.47 1.51
CA ASP A 252 0.55 15.65 2.29
C ASP A 252 2.01 15.69 2.80
N PHE A 253 2.89 14.84 2.30
CA PHE A 253 4.31 14.82 2.71
C PHE A 253 5.06 16.13 2.44
N GLY A 254 4.52 16.99 1.59
CA GLY A 254 5.08 18.32 1.35
C GLY A 254 4.68 19.38 2.37
N LYS A 255 3.60 19.17 3.14
CA LYS A 255 3.12 20.18 4.11
C LYS A 255 4.15 20.54 5.18
N PRO A 256 4.92 19.60 5.76
CA PRO A 256 5.98 19.95 6.71
C PRO A 256 7.03 20.94 6.16
N LEU A 257 7.26 20.94 4.84
CA LEU A 257 8.24 21.80 4.16
C LEU A 257 7.69 23.17 3.79
N SER A 258 6.39 23.26 3.51
CA SER A 258 5.77 24.44 2.90
C SER A 258 4.80 25.19 3.82
N THR A 259 4.38 24.60 4.96
CA THR A 259 3.39 25.21 5.84
C THR A 259 3.93 26.47 6.51
N LYS A 260 3.20 27.59 6.33
CA LYS A 260 3.52 28.90 6.88
C LYS A 260 2.25 29.62 7.34
N PHE A 261 2.38 30.46 8.35
CA PHE A 261 1.30 31.37 8.76
C PHE A 261 1.33 32.61 7.88
N LEU A 262 0.38 32.72 6.95
CA LEU A 262 0.34 33.79 5.95
C LEU A 262 -1.04 34.46 5.93
N ARG A 263 -1.10 35.79 6.03
CA ARG A 263 -2.33 36.58 6.00
C ARG A 263 -3.39 36.07 6.99
N GLY A 264 -2.97 35.86 8.24
CA GLY A 264 -3.86 35.47 9.35
C GLY A 264 -4.31 34.01 9.38
N ARG A 265 -3.74 33.14 8.54
CA ARG A 265 -4.08 31.70 8.53
C ARG A 265 -2.92 30.82 8.10
N TRP A 266 -2.98 29.53 8.47
CA TRP A 266 -2.03 28.52 8.01
C TRP A 266 -2.28 28.19 6.55
N ARG A 267 -1.21 28.12 5.77
CA ARG A 267 -1.23 27.76 4.36
C ARG A 267 -0.02 26.89 4.03
N SER A 268 -0.20 25.98 3.08
CA SER A 268 0.86 25.09 2.58
C SER A 268 0.98 25.25 1.06
N PRO A 269 1.52 26.38 0.56
CA PRO A 269 1.68 26.57 -0.88
C PRO A 269 2.63 25.50 -1.43
N SER A 270 2.34 25.02 -2.64
CA SER A 270 3.19 24.04 -3.38
C SER A 270 3.45 22.70 -2.68
N HIS A 271 2.68 22.34 -1.63
CA HIS A 271 2.91 21.08 -0.92
C HIS A 271 2.74 19.84 -1.81
N ASP A 272 1.95 19.93 -2.87
CA ASP A 272 1.82 18.94 -3.93
C ASP A 272 3.17 18.67 -4.65
N THR A 273 3.89 19.73 -4.98
CA THR A 273 5.21 19.64 -5.62
C THR A 273 6.32 19.33 -4.60
N ASP A 274 6.30 19.97 -3.43
CA ASP A 274 7.27 19.75 -2.36
C ASP A 274 7.16 18.32 -1.76
N GLY A 275 6.00 17.68 -1.91
CA GLY A 275 5.75 16.31 -1.50
C GLY A 275 6.41 15.23 -2.38
N ILE A 276 6.90 15.59 -3.57
CA ILE A 276 7.48 14.62 -4.52
C ILE A 276 8.72 13.93 -3.94
N ALA A 277 9.69 14.71 -3.47
CA ALA A 277 10.94 14.16 -2.95
C ALA A 277 10.76 13.31 -1.68
N PRO A 278 10.00 13.75 -0.65
CA PRO A 278 9.71 12.90 0.50
C PRO A 278 8.97 11.62 0.12
N THR A 279 8.01 11.67 -0.81
CA THR A 279 7.30 10.47 -1.30
C THR A 279 8.24 9.49 -1.97
N LEU A 280 9.14 9.98 -2.83
CA LEU A 280 10.15 9.15 -3.49
C LEU A 280 11.07 8.48 -2.45
N HIS A 281 11.60 9.22 -1.49
CA HIS A 281 12.48 8.68 -0.45
C HIS A 281 11.77 7.65 0.43
N PHE A 282 10.52 7.90 0.82
CA PHE A 282 9.72 6.98 1.60
C PHE A 282 9.48 5.66 0.86
N LEU A 283 9.07 5.72 -0.41
CA LEU A 283 8.77 4.53 -1.20
C LEU A 283 10.03 3.74 -1.55
N GLN A 284 11.14 4.38 -1.89
CA GLN A 284 12.42 3.72 -2.17
C GLN A 284 12.96 2.96 -0.95
N ARG A 285 12.61 3.37 0.26
CA ARG A 285 12.93 2.65 1.50
C ARG A 285 12.13 1.36 1.65
N LEU A 286 11.01 1.24 0.94
CA LEU A 286 10.09 0.10 1.00
C LEU A 286 10.22 -0.85 -0.20
N THR A 287 10.43 -0.31 -1.41
CA THR A 287 10.34 -1.10 -2.65
C THR A 287 11.19 -0.54 -3.78
N ASP A 288 11.54 -1.41 -4.75
CA ASP A 288 12.15 -1.04 -6.04
C ASP A 288 11.14 -1.00 -7.19
N ASP A 289 9.85 -1.21 -6.93
CA ASP A 289 8.81 -1.16 -7.96
C ASP A 289 8.70 0.27 -8.52
N ARG A 290 9.40 0.48 -9.65
CA ARG A 290 9.46 1.78 -10.33
C ARG A 290 8.11 2.27 -10.81
N ASP A 291 7.23 1.34 -11.21
CA ASP A 291 5.89 1.70 -11.70
C ASP A 291 5.02 2.19 -10.55
N LEU A 292 5.02 1.49 -9.42
CA LEU A 292 4.32 1.93 -8.22
C LEU A 292 4.83 3.30 -7.76
N ILE A 293 6.17 3.47 -7.65
CA ILE A 293 6.80 4.73 -7.22
C ILE A 293 6.38 5.87 -8.14
N LYS A 294 6.47 5.68 -9.47
CA LYS A 294 6.10 6.69 -10.46
C LYS A 294 4.62 7.07 -10.35
N GLN A 295 3.73 6.09 -10.26
CA GLN A 295 2.29 6.34 -10.18
C GLN A 295 1.94 7.09 -8.89
N VAL A 296 2.44 6.63 -7.72
CA VAL A 296 2.17 7.29 -6.44
C VAL A 296 2.71 8.73 -6.44
N THR A 297 3.94 8.95 -6.91
CA THR A 297 4.55 10.29 -6.97
C THR A 297 3.74 11.22 -7.88
N SER A 298 3.24 10.71 -9.02
CA SER A 298 2.37 11.48 -9.91
C SER A 298 1.03 11.80 -9.24
N MET A 299 0.45 10.85 -8.51
CA MET A 299 -0.80 11.06 -7.75
C MET A 299 -0.63 12.13 -6.67
N VAL A 300 0.48 12.11 -5.93
CA VAL A 300 0.79 13.14 -4.91
C VAL A 300 0.91 14.51 -5.56
N LYS A 301 1.60 14.62 -6.69
CA LYS A 301 1.74 15.89 -7.43
C LYS A 301 0.41 16.46 -7.92
N GLU A 302 -0.50 15.62 -8.33
CA GLU A 302 -1.74 16.06 -9.00
C GLU A 302 -2.97 16.00 -8.08
N HIS A 303 -2.85 15.61 -6.79
CA HIS A 303 -4.00 15.34 -5.91
C HIS A 303 -4.95 16.52 -5.72
N LEU A 304 -4.44 17.75 -5.80
CA LEU A 304 -5.25 18.96 -5.70
C LEU A 304 -5.99 19.33 -7.00
N ARG A 305 -5.56 18.77 -8.15
CA ARG A 305 -6.06 19.20 -9.46
C ARG A 305 -7.56 19.04 -9.65
N PRO A 306 -8.23 17.98 -9.18
CA PRO A 306 -9.68 17.87 -9.33
C PRO A 306 -10.43 19.09 -8.77
N ILE A 307 -10.06 19.53 -7.56
CA ILE A 307 -10.69 20.70 -6.91
C ILE A 307 -10.26 22.01 -7.58
N GLN A 308 -8.99 22.16 -7.95
CA GLN A 308 -8.50 23.37 -8.63
C GLN A 308 -9.19 23.56 -9.97
N LEU A 309 -9.26 22.50 -10.81
CA LEU A 309 -9.89 22.57 -12.12
C LEU A 309 -11.38 22.83 -12.01
N PHE A 310 -12.05 22.24 -11.04
CA PHE A 310 -13.48 22.51 -10.81
C PHE A 310 -13.75 23.97 -10.44
N ASN A 311 -12.89 24.58 -9.61
CA ASN A 311 -13.01 25.98 -9.24
C ASN A 311 -12.78 26.93 -10.42
N GLU A 312 -12.01 26.50 -11.43
CA GLU A 312 -11.67 27.27 -12.63
C GLU A 312 -12.41 26.78 -13.89
N ARG A 313 -13.41 25.90 -13.75
CA ARG A 313 -14.06 25.17 -14.85
C ARG A 313 -14.55 26.03 -16.01
N ASP A 314 -14.99 27.25 -15.71
CA ASP A 314 -15.49 28.19 -16.72
C ASP A 314 -14.36 28.83 -17.57
N ARG A 315 -13.08 28.65 -17.17
CA ARG A 315 -11.92 29.28 -17.79
C ARG A 315 -10.94 28.29 -18.42
N ILE A 316 -11.04 27.01 -18.07
CA ILE A 316 -10.13 25.99 -18.58
C ILE A 316 -10.60 25.42 -19.91
N ASN A 317 -9.65 25.03 -20.76
CA ASN A 317 -9.93 24.32 -22.00
C ASN A 317 -9.69 22.79 -21.85
N SER A 318 -10.21 22.02 -22.79
CA SER A 318 -10.04 20.56 -22.81
C SER A 318 -8.59 20.10 -22.83
N GLY A 319 -7.67 20.94 -23.35
CA GLY A 319 -6.24 20.64 -23.39
C GLY A 319 -5.62 20.48 -22.01
N THR A 320 -6.13 21.22 -21.01
CA THR A 320 -5.69 21.10 -19.61
C THR A 320 -5.99 19.71 -19.06
N ILE A 321 -7.20 19.17 -19.33
CA ILE A 321 -7.61 17.84 -18.89
C ILE A 321 -6.86 16.75 -19.68
N ARG A 322 -6.63 16.92 -20.99
CA ARG A 322 -5.80 16.01 -21.78
C ARG A 322 -4.38 15.90 -21.25
N ARG A 323 -3.75 17.04 -20.90
CA ARG A 323 -2.41 17.03 -20.28
C ARG A 323 -2.39 16.38 -18.90
N LEU A 324 -3.45 16.53 -18.10
CA LEU A 324 -3.58 15.81 -16.83
C LEU A 324 -3.65 14.29 -17.05
N ALA A 325 -4.44 13.83 -18.02
CA ALA A 325 -4.60 12.43 -18.36
C ALA A 325 -3.30 11.76 -18.88
N LEU A 326 -2.32 12.53 -19.38
CA LEU A 326 -0.99 12.02 -19.72
C LEU A 326 -0.13 11.70 -18.50
N ARG A 327 -0.43 12.29 -17.33
CA ARG A 327 0.36 12.14 -16.11
C ARG A 327 -0.23 11.16 -15.12
N VAL A 328 -1.56 11.09 -15.07
CA VAL A 328 -2.30 10.24 -14.13
C VAL A 328 -3.56 9.70 -14.79
N ARG A 329 -4.01 8.55 -14.37
CA ARG A 329 -5.32 8.03 -14.75
C ARG A 329 -6.40 8.81 -13.97
N ILE A 330 -7.31 9.46 -14.70
CA ILE A 330 -8.30 10.40 -14.11
C ILE A 330 -9.18 9.74 -13.02
N PRO A 331 -9.76 8.53 -13.20
CA PRO A 331 -10.55 7.90 -12.15
C PRO A 331 -9.76 7.62 -10.87
N ASP A 332 -8.49 7.22 -10.98
CA ASP A 332 -7.66 6.92 -9.82
C ASP A 332 -7.32 8.21 -9.05
N LEU A 333 -7.04 9.30 -9.76
CA LEU A 333 -6.84 10.63 -9.17
C LEU A 333 -8.09 11.13 -8.44
N ILE A 334 -9.27 10.92 -9.04
CA ILE A 334 -10.55 11.29 -8.41
C ILE A 334 -10.76 10.51 -7.11
N LEU A 335 -10.42 9.22 -7.07
CA LEU A 335 -10.51 8.43 -5.83
C LEU A 335 -9.60 8.98 -4.73
N LEU A 336 -8.37 9.38 -5.07
CA LEU A 336 -7.47 10.01 -4.10
C LEU A 336 -8.01 11.35 -3.61
N ALA A 337 -8.40 12.23 -4.51
CA ALA A 337 -8.95 13.54 -4.16
C ALA A 337 -10.26 13.42 -3.36
N LYS A 338 -11.08 12.41 -3.65
CA LYS A 338 -12.28 12.07 -2.87
C LYS A 338 -11.93 11.59 -1.47
N ALA A 339 -10.90 10.75 -1.33
CA ALA A 339 -10.42 10.30 -0.02
C ALA A 339 -9.91 11.47 0.82
N ASP A 340 -9.13 12.39 0.22
CA ASP A 340 -8.67 13.63 0.86
C ASP A 340 -9.85 14.51 1.30
N TYR A 341 -10.82 14.75 0.40
CA TYR A 341 -12.02 15.51 0.72
C TYR A 341 -12.81 14.89 1.89
N LEU A 342 -13.07 13.56 1.84
CA LEU A 342 -13.81 12.83 2.87
C LEU A 342 -13.03 12.66 4.18
N GLY A 343 -11.71 12.75 4.13
CA GLY A 343 -10.82 12.72 5.29
C GLY A 343 -10.92 13.95 6.19
N ARG A 344 -11.65 14.98 5.77
CA ARG A 344 -11.99 16.14 6.58
C ARG A 344 -13.17 15.85 7.50
N LYS A 345 -13.32 16.63 8.53
CA LYS A 345 -14.47 16.57 9.43
C LYS A 345 -15.68 17.27 8.78
N LEU A 346 -16.34 16.55 7.88
CA LEU A 346 -17.48 17.03 7.10
C LEU A 346 -18.82 16.70 7.76
N THR A 347 -19.86 17.49 7.45
CA THR A 347 -21.26 17.18 7.73
C THR A 347 -21.75 15.99 6.89
N LYS A 348 -22.86 15.36 7.28
CA LYS A 348 -23.44 14.24 6.53
C LYS A 348 -23.74 14.62 5.07
N LYS A 349 -24.31 15.82 4.84
CA LYS A 349 -24.65 16.32 3.49
C LYS A 349 -23.41 16.50 2.61
N GLU A 350 -22.32 17.07 3.15
CA GLU A 350 -21.07 17.27 2.42
C GLU A 350 -20.41 15.93 2.02
N ARG A 351 -20.59 14.87 2.80
CA ARG A 351 -20.05 13.54 2.50
C ARG A 351 -20.76 12.82 1.36
N GLU A 352 -21.98 13.24 0.98
CA GLU A 352 -22.80 12.57 -0.04
C GLU A 352 -22.35 12.89 -1.47
N CYS A 353 -21.67 14.03 -1.69
CA CYS A 353 -21.30 14.48 -3.03
C CYS A 353 -19.85 14.97 -3.08
N PHE A 354 -19.17 14.63 -4.17
CA PHE A 354 -17.84 15.18 -4.50
C PHE A 354 -17.88 15.78 -5.91
N GLU A 355 -18.58 16.91 -6.03
CA GLU A 355 -18.87 17.59 -7.31
C GLU A 355 -17.64 17.77 -8.21
N ALA A 356 -16.49 18.10 -7.63
CA ALA A 356 -15.26 18.27 -8.39
C ALA A 356 -14.80 16.99 -9.10
N GLY A 357 -15.00 15.83 -8.45
CA GLY A 357 -14.70 14.53 -9.05
C GLY A 357 -15.70 14.16 -10.14
N ASP A 358 -16.98 14.35 -9.87
CA ASP A 358 -18.06 14.02 -10.81
C ASP A 358 -17.94 14.87 -12.08
N TRP A 359 -17.69 16.18 -11.94
CA TRP A 359 -17.44 17.06 -13.06
C TRP A 359 -16.19 16.66 -13.86
N LEU A 360 -15.05 16.39 -13.21
CA LEU A 360 -13.82 16.02 -13.91
C LEU A 360 -13.98 14.70 -14.67
N LEU A 361 -14.71 13.75 -14.09
CA LEU A 361 -15.03 12.46 -14.73
C LEU A 361 -15.85 12.67 -15.99
N ALA A 362 -16.92 13.44 -15.90
CA ALA A 362 -17.80 13.75 -17.05
C ALA A 362 -17.02 14.45 -18.18
N GLU A 363 -16.17 15.43 -17.85
CA GLU A 363 -15.34 16.11 -18.84
C GLU A 363 -14.31 15.17 -19.48
N ALA A 364 -13.67 14.30 -18.69
CA ALA A 364 -12.70 13.32 -19.20
C ALA A 364 -13.38 12.29 -20.13
N GLU A 365 -14.62 11.89 -19.83
CA GLU A 365 -15.43 11.03 -20.70
C GLU A 365 -15.79 11.76 -22.00
N ARG A 366 -16.28 13.00 -21.92
CA ARG A 366 -16.66 13.82 -23.07
C ARG A 366 -15.52 13.99 -24.10
N ILE A 367 -14.27 14.06 -23.64
CA ILE A 367 -13.09 14.24 -24.50
C ILE A 367 -12.27 12.95 -24.69
N ASN A 368 -12.81 11.79 -24.29
CA ASN A 368 -12.24 10.46 -24.47
C ASN A 368 -10.84 10.28 -23.84
N VAL A 369 -10.61 10.81 -22.64
CA VAL A 369 -9.34 10.67 -21.91
C VAL A 369 -9.53 10.16 -20.47
N LYS A 370 -10.68 9.54 -20.18
CA LYS A 370 -10.99 8.98 -18.86
C LYS A 370 -9.97 7.92 -18.43
N ASP A 371 -9.73 6.93 -19.26
CA ASP A 371 -8.97 5.76 -18.90
C ASP A 371 -7.49 5.86 -19.31
N GLU A 372 -7.19 6.53 -20.43
CA GLU A 372 -5.84 6.72 -20.95
C GLU A 372 -5.69 8.15 -21.47
N GLY A 373 -4.46 8.68 -21.39
CA GLY A 373 -4.13 9.94 -22.06
C GLY A 373 -4.20 9.80 -23.58
N PRO A 374 -4.33 10.92 -24.33
CA PRO A 374 -4.45 10.89 -25.78
C PRO A 374 -3.18 10.32 -26.41
N ARG A 375 -3.35 9.41 -27.37
CA ARG A 375 -2.24 8.88 -28.18
C ARG A 375 -1.94 9.85 -29.33
N PRO A 376 -0.66 10.08 -29.70
CA PRO A 376 -0.31 10.95 -30.82
C PRO A 376 -0.99 10.55 -32.13
N LEU A 377 -1.65 11.50 -32.79
CA LEU A 377 -2.23 11.32 -34.13
C LEU A 377 -1.14 11.28 -35.22
N LEU A 378 -0.17 12.21 -35.15
CA LEU A 378 0.97 12.21 -36.03
C LEU A 378 2.08 11.34 -35.44
N MET A 379 2.62 10.41 -36.20
CA MET A 379 3.72 9.53 -35.81
C MET A 379 4.87 9.63 -36.83
N GLY A 380 6.10 9.31 -36.41
CA GLY A 380 7.28 9.36 -37.29
C GLY A 380 7.11 8.63 -38.60
N LYS A 381 6.43 7.45 -38.61
CA LYS A 381 6.12 6.69 -39.85
C LYS A 381 5.30 7.50 -40.87
N HIS A 382 4.49 8.46 -40.44
CA HIS A 382 3.71 9.30 -41.35
C HIS A 382 4.60 10.32 -42.03
N LEU A 383 5.53 10.95 -41.31
CA LEU A 383 6.50 11.90 -41.88
C LEU A 383 7.51 11.24 -42.81
N LEU A 384 7.98 10.03 -42.46
CA LEU A 384 8.86 9.24 -43.34
C LEU A 384 8.17 8.87 -44.67
N LYS A 385 6.86 8.53 -44.62
CA LYS A 385 6.07 8.28 -45.84
C LYS A 385 5.84 9.53 -46.69
N LEU A 386 5.96 10.72 -46.12
CA LEU A 386 5.90 11.99 -46.84
C LEU A 386 7.24 12.40 -47.43
N GLY A 387 8.31 11.62 -47.23
CA GLY A 387 9.64 11.89 -47.79
C GLY A 387 10.66 12.43 -46.83
N MET A 388 10.30 12.70 -45.55
CA MET A 388 11.27 13.18 -44.58
C MET A 388 12.39 12.18 -44.30
N SER A 389 13.61 12.67 -44.25
CA SER A 389 14.73 11.89 -43.76
C SER A 389 14.72 11.74 -42.23
N PRO A 390 15.15 10.58 -41.70
CA PRO A 390 15.29 10.43 -40.24
C PRO A 390 16.20 11.50 -39.65
N GLY A 391 15.71 12.22 -38.60
CA GLY A 391 16.49 13.26 -37.97
C GLY A 391 15.75 13.95 -36.80
N PRO A 392 16.42 14.87 -36.08
CA PRO A 392 15.84 15.60 -34.95
C PRO A 392 14.59 16.41 -35.31
N GLU A 393 14.49 16.85 -36.56
CA GLU A 393 13.37 17.66 -37.06
C GLU A 393 12.04 16.92 -36.98
N ILE A 394 12.03 15.60 -37.28
CA ILE A 394 10.85 14.74 -37.07
C ILE A 394 10.36 14.87 -35.64
N GLY A 395 11.26 14.82 -34.63
CA GLY A 395 10.91 14.95 -33.23
C GLY A 395 10.25 16.30 -32.89
N ASN A 396 10.74 17.39 -33.48
CA ASN A 396 10.19 18.73 -33.28
C ASN A 396 8.78 18.85 -33.87
N ILE A 397 8.57 18.34 -35.12
CA ILE A 397 7.26 18.35 -35.78
C ILE A 397 6.25 17.52 -34.98
N LEU A 398 6.63 16.32 -34.55
CA LEU A 398 5.77 15.46 -33.76
C LEU A 398 5.35 16.13 -32.44
N LYS A 399 6.28 16.80 -31.75
CA LYS A 399 5.99 17.54 -30.51
C LYS A 399 5.01 18.68 -30.75
N LEU A 400 5.20 19.49 -31.81
CA LEU A 400 4.29 20.57 -32.16
C LEU A 400 2.90 20.08 -32.55
N ALA A 401 2.82 19.01 -33.35
CA ALA A 401 1.57 18.38 -33.73
C ALA A 401 0.81 17.85 -32.50
N PHE A 402 1.54 17.24 -31.56
CA PHE A 402 0.93 16.72 -30.34
C PHE A 402 0.40 17.84 -29.44
N GLU A 403 1.12 18.95 -29.30
CA GLU A 403 0.61 20.13 -28.56
C GLU A 403 -0.67 20.70 -29.20
N LYS A 404 -0.74 20.76 -30.54
CA LYS A 404 -1.96 21.15 -31.25
C LYS A 404 -3.10 20.18 -31.04
N GLN A 405 -2.81 18.87 -31.05
CA GLN A 405 -3.78 17.82 -30.72
C GLN A 405 -4.30 17.98 -29.27
N LEU A 406 -3.43 18.23 -28.32
CA LEU A 406 -3.82 18.47 -26.93
C LEU A 406 -4.75 19.68 -26.80
N ASN A 407 -4.49 20.75 -27.53
CA ASN A 407 -5.36 21.94 -27.56
C ASN A 407 -6.69 21.71 -28.30
N GLY A 408 -6.80 20.65 -29.11
CA GLY A 408 -7.99 20.32 -29.89
C GLY A 408 -7.99 20.84 -31.31
N ASP A 409 -6.88 21.46 -31.76
CA ASP A 409 -6.73 21.99 -33.13
C ASP A 409 -6.62 20.86 -34.16
N LEU A 410 -6.07 19.71 -33.74
CA LEU A 410 -5.96 18.47 -34.52
C LEU A 410 -6.75 17.37 -33.84
N GLN A 411 -7.71 16.79 -34.56
CA GLN A 411 -8.64 15.79 -33.99
C GLN A 411 -8.56 14.45 -34.72
N THR A 412 -8.04 14.41 -35.94
CA THR A 412 -7.88 13.17 -36.76
C THR A 412 -6.47 13.04 -37.31
N ASN A 413 -6.11 11.81 -37.71
CA ASN A 413 -4.82 11.53 -38.36
C ASN A 413 -4.69 12.32 -39.66
N GLU A 414 -5.77 12.44 -40.45
CA GLU A 414 -5.80 13.16 -41.71
C GLU A 414 -5.51 14.64 -41.51
N GLN A 415 -6.14 15.28 -40.47
CA GLN A 415 -5.86 16.65 -40.11
C GLN A 415 -4.41 16.86 -39.69
N ALA A 416 -3.85 15.92 -38.93
CA ALA A 416 -2.48 16.00 -38.44
C ALA A 416 -1.47 15.84 -39.60
N ILE A 417 -1.73 14.98 -40.58
CA ILE A 417 -0.92 14.80 -41.79
C ILE A 417 -1.04 16.01 -42.68
N SER A 418 -2.24 16.54 -42.92
CA SER A 418 -2.47 17.75 -43.73
C SER A 418 -1.79 18.97 -43.13
N TRP A 419 -1.87 19.13 -41.81
CA TRP A 419 -1.16 20.18 -41.10
C TRP A 419 0.36 20.08 -41.28
N ALA A 420 0.94 18.85 -41.20
CA ALA A 420 2.36 18.67 -41.43
C ALA A 420 2.76 19.08 -42.84
N LYS A 421 2.04 18.63 -43.89
CA LYS A 421 2.29 19.03 -45.27
C LYS A 421 2.23 20.53 -45.50
N SER A 422 1.23 21.21 -44.92
CA SER A 422 1.04 22.65 -45.15
C SER A 422 2.10 23.51 -44.45
N ASN A 423 2.62 23.07 -43.31
CA ASN A 423 3.60 23.84 -42.54
C ASN A 423 5.06 23.50 -42.87
N TYR A 424 5.28 22.38 -43.52
CA TYR A 424 6.60 21.90 -43.94
C TYR A 424 6.52 21.43 -45.41
N PRO A 425 6.48 22.37 -46.37
CA PRO A 425 6.26 22.07 -47.82
C PRO A 425 7.41 21.28 -48.46
N ASP A 426 8.57 21.25 -47.81
CA ASP A 426 9.74 20.47 -48.27
C ASP A 426 9.68 18.98 -47.80
N LEU A 427 8.53 18.54 -47.33
CA LEU A 427 8.24 17.16 -46.97
C LEU A 427 7.97 16.30 -48.20
#